data_62d36f17a926c35534b419a7c3544ce5
#
_entry.id   62d36f17a926c35534b419a7c3544ce5
#
_cell.length_a   1.000
_cell.length_b   1.000
_cell.length_c   1.000
_cell.angle_alpha   90.00
_cell.angle_beta   90.00
_cell.angle_gamma   90.00
#
_symmetry.space_group_name_H-M   'P 1'
#
loop_
_entity.id
_entity.type
_entity.pdbx_description
1 polymer ?
#
loop_
_entity_poly.entity_id
_entity_poly.type
_entity_poly.pdbx_seq_one_letter_code
_entity_poly.pdbx_strand_id
1 'polypeptide(L)'
;TARARLFEAIARLGASLSARSPLILLMDDLQWADAGTLELLHYLARSWRASRSRILVLILMREESLAHGTGLRDWMSGLTRDLPVTRLSLSPVQASDIRELVQSLTGENVDGVADLSAWLTAETNGQPFFVVETLSALDDYGALVWVGGESAAPVLDPLRTLDNLKSIDPRSLAPTIHDVILSRLEWLSQPASAILSAAAVIGRNC
;
A
#
# COMPACT_ATOMS: atom_id res chain seq x y z
N THR A 1 28.68 -26.08 -3.56
CA THR A 1 27.36 -26.60 -3.14
C THR A 1 26.31 -26.38 -4.20
N ALA A 2 25.22 -27.19 -4.24
CA ALA A 2 24.12 -27.01 -5.18
C ALA A 2 23.49 -25.60 -5.10
N ARG A 3 23.36 -25.05 -3.89
CA ARG A 3 22.86 -23.71 -3.61
C ARG A 3 23.71 -22.61 -4.27
N ALA A 4 25.04 -22.70 -4.18
CA ALA A 4 25.93 -21.72 -4.81
C ALA A 4 25.81 -21.73 -6.35
N ARG A 5 25.63 -22.92 -6.94
CA ARG A 5 25.40 -23.05 -8.39
C ARG A 5 24.05 -22.42 -8.81
N LEU A 6 23.02 -22.60 -8.01
CA LEU A 6 21.70 -21.97 -8.25
C LEU A 6 21.81 -20.44 -8.22
N PHE A 7 22.46 -19.89 -7.19
CA PHE A 7 22.67 -18.44 -7.05
C PHE A 7 23.42 -17.87 -8.26
N GLU A 8 24.50 -18.55 -8.65
CA GLU A 8 25.30 -18.16 -9.80
C GLU A 8 24.50 -18.24 -11.10
N ALA A 9 23.69 -19.29 -11.29
CA ALA A 9 22.86 -19.44 -12.48
C ALA A 9 21.83 -18.29 -12.60
N ILE A 10 21.17 -17.93 -11.49
CA ILE A 10 20.23 -16.82 -11.47
C ILE A 10 20.94 -15.47 -11.71
N ALA A 11 22.11 -15.27 -11.11
CA ALA A 11 22.89 -14.06 -11.34
C ALA A 11 23.27 -13.88 -12.81
N ARG A 12 23.75 -14.95 -13.47
CA ARG A 12 24.09 -14.96 -14.90
C ARG A 12 22.88 -14.73 -15.79
N LEU A 13 21.75 -15.34 -15.45
CA LEU A 13 20.50 -15.13 -16.20
C LEU A 13 20.09 -13.66 -16.17
N GLY A 14 20.05 -13.04 -14.98
CA GLY A 14 19.74 -11.62 -14.84
C GLY A 14 20.71 -10.72 -15.60
N ALA A 15 22.01 -10.99 -15.49
CA ALA A 15 23.03 -10.25 -16.22
C ALA A 15 22.88 -10.39 -17.75
N SER A 16 22.59 -11.59 -18.24
CA SER A 16 22.37 -11.86 -19.68
C SER A 16 21.12 -11.14 -20.20
N LEU A 17 20.03 -11.15 -19.44
CA LEU A 17 18.81 -10.43 -19.80
C LEU A 17 19.03 -8.92 -19.79
N SER A 18 19.72 -8.40 -18.78
CA SER A 18 20.00 -6.96 -18.65
C SER A 18 20.96 -6.43 -19.72
N ALA A 19 21.72 -7.30 -20.37
CA ALA A 19 22.54 -6.92 -21.51
C ALA A 19 21.70 -6.53 -22.75
N ARG A 20 20.51 -7.09 -22.88
CA ARG A 20 19.57 -6.78 -23.97
C ARG A 20 18.76 -5.51 -23.69
N SER A 21 18.20 -5.42 -22.50
CA SER A 21 17.40 -4.26 -22.02
C SER A 21 17.54 -4.09 -20.52
N PRO A 22 17.43 -2.86 -19.98
CA PRO A 22 17.38 -2.65 -18.53
C PRO A 22 16.27 -3.48 -17.90
N LEU A 23 16.53 -4.03 -16.71
CA LEU A 23 15.58 -4.84 -15.95
C LEU A 23 15.20 -4.14 -14.65
N ILE A 24 13.96 -4.35 -14.24
CA ILE A 24 13.48 -4.03 -12.88
C ILE A 24 13.11 -5.36 -12.23
N LEU A 25 13.73 -5.67 -11.11
CA LEU A 25 13.33 -6.76 -10.22
C LEU A 25 12.53 -6.15 -9.07
N LEU A 26 11.23 -6.41 -9.05
CA LEU A 26 10.34 -5.99 -7.98
C LEU A 26 10.15 -7.14 -6.98
N MET A 27 10.43 -6.87 -5.71
CA MET A 27 10.16 -7.77 -4.59
C MET A 27 9.12 -7.11 -3.69
N ASP A 28 7.91 -7.62 -3.75
CA ASP A 28 6.84 -7.15 -2.88
C ASP A 28 6.79 -7.96 -1.59
N ASP A 29 6.33 -7.31 -0.50
CA ASP A 29 6.14 -7.94 0.80
C ASP A 29 7.39 -8.69 1.34
N LEU A 30 8.58 -8.11 1.18
CA LEU A 30 9.85 -8.75 1.56
C LEU A 30 9.90 -9.17 3.04
N GLN A 31 9.05 -8.64 3.90
CA GLN A 31 8.95 -9.06 5.30
C GLN A 31 8.60 -10.54 5.48
N TRP A 32 8.05 -11.18 4.46
CA TRP A 32 7.73 -12.62 4.48
C TRP A 32 8.84 -13.51 3.88
N ALA A 33 9.93 -12.90 3.42
CA ALA A 33 11.04 -13.66 2.83
C ALA A 33 11.77 -14.50 3.89
N ASP A 34 12.08 -15.72 3.54
CA ASP A 34 12.94 -16.58 4.35
C ASP A 34 14.43 -16.16 4.27
N ALA A 35 15.24 -16.69 5.17
CA ALA A 35 16.67 -16.39 5.20
C ALA A 35 17.38 -16.76 3.88
N GLY A 36 16.90 -17.80 3.20
CA GLY A 36 17.46 -18.25 1.92
C GLY A 36 17.20 -17.23 0.80
N THR A 37 16.02 -16.68 0.75
CA THR A 37 15.62 -15.62 -0.19
C THR A 37 16.42 -14.33 0.05
N LEU A 38 16.56 -13.93 1.31
CA LEU A 38 17.34 -12.75 1.68
C LEU A 38 18.82 -12.89 1.30
N GLU A 39 19.40 -14.09 1.52
CA GLU A 39 20.79 -14.37 1.14
C GLU A 39 20.96 -14.37 -0.38
N LEU A 40 20.01 -14.95 -1.13
CA LEU A 40 19.99 -14.91 -2.58
C LEU A 40 19.95 -13.47 -3.09
N LEU A 41 19.04 -12.65 -2.59
CA LEU A 41 18.89 -11.24 -3.00
C LEU A 41 20.19 -10.46 -2.75
N HIS A 42 20.82 -10.65 -1.60
CA HIS A 42 22.08 -9.99 -1.27
C HIS A 42 23.19 -10.42 -2.24
N TYR A 43 23.29 -11.74 -2.52
CA TYR A 43 24.24 -12.28 -3.49
C TYR A 43 24.02 -11.71 -4.90
N LEU A 44 22.77 -11.71 -5.39
CA LEU A 44 22.40 -11.19 -6.69
C LEU A 44 22.75 -9.71 -6.85
N ALA A 45 22.37 -8.88 -5.86
CA ALA A 45 22.63 -7.45 -5.90
C ALA A 45 24.14 -7.14 -5.94
N ARG A 46 24.96 -7.85 -5.16
CA ARG A 46 26.43 -7.73 -5.22
C ARG A 46 26.99 -8.18 -6.58
N SER A 47 26.53 -9.33 -7.09
CA SER A 47 26.98 -9.89 -8.37
C SER A 47 26.65 -8.94 -9.52
N TRP A 48 25.41 -8.44 -9.58
CA TRP A 48 24.98 -7.52 -10.64
C TRP A 48 25.68 -6.17 -10.57
N ARG A 49 25.98 -5.68 -9.36
CA ARG A 49 26.79 -4.47 -9.20
C ARG A 49 28.22 -4.69 -9.72
N ALA A 50 28.86 -5.82 -9.36
CA ALA A 50 30.22 -6.15 -9.79
C ALA A 50 30.32 -6.27 -11.32
N SER A 51 29.31 -6.88 -11.97
CA SER A 51 29.21 -7.01 -13.42
C SER A 51 28.67 -5.76 -14.13
N ARG A 52 28.35 -4.70 -13.41
CA ARG A 52 27.72 -3.47 -13.94
C ARG A 52 26.45 -3.76 -14.74
N SER A 53 25.68 -4.74 -14.33
CA SER A 53 24.41 -5.10 -14.95
C SER A 53 23.40 -3.97 -14.80
N ARG A 54 22.60 -3.72 -15.84
CA ARG A 54 21.56 -2.68 -15.83
C ARG A 54 20.28 -3.21 -15.18
N ILE A 55 20.35 -3.49 -13.85
CA ILE A 55 19.24 -4.04 -13.06
C ILE A 55 18.97 -3.10 -11.91
N LEU A 56 17.72 -2.62 -11.82
CA LEU A 56 17.17 -1.96 -10.65
C LEU A 56 16.47 -3.01 -9.80
N VAL A 57 16.84 -3.14 -8.54
CA VAL A 57 16.12 -3.96 -7.56
C VAL A 57 15.26 -3.03 -6.72
N LEU A 58 13.95 -3.18 -6.82
CA LEU A 58 12.96 -2.44 -6.06
C LEU A 58 12.34 -3.37 -5.02
N ILE A 59 12.44 -2.97 -3.76
CA ILE A 59 11.98 -3.77 -2.63
C ILE A 59 10.88 -3.00 -1.90
N LEU A 60 9.73 -3.63 -1.71
CA LEU A 60 8.64 -3.12 -0.91
C LEU A 60 8.55 -3.92 0.39
N MET A 61 8.39 -3.24 1.49
CA MET A 61 8.24 -3.86 2.81
C MET A 61 7.52 -2.93 3.78
N ARG A 62 6.93 -3.50 4.80
CA ARG A 62 6.33 -2.72 5.89
C ARG A 62 7.41 -2.22 6.84
N GLU A 63 7.36 -0.93 7.19
CA GLU A 63 8.36 -0.31 8.06
C GLU A 63 8.37 -0.92 9.47
N GLU A 64 7.19 -1.30 9.97
CA GLU A 64 7.03 -1.95 11.28
C GLU A 64 7.79 -3.29 11.36
N SER A 65 7.94 -3.97 10.22
CA SER A 65 8.66 -5.24 10.15
C SER A 65 10.16 -5.09 10.43
N LEU A 66 10.73 -3.92 10.17
CA LEU A 66 12.11 -3.60 10.55
C LEU A 66 12.23 -3.34 12.05
N ALA A 67 11.17 -2.92 12.73
CA ALA A 67 11.20 -2.68 14.17
C ALA A 67 11.16 -4.00 14.98
N HIS A 68 10.43 -5.01 14.50
CA HIS A 68 10.16 -6.24 15.24
C HIS A 68 10.96 -7.46 14.77
N GLY A 69 11.53 -7.43 13.55
CA GLY A 69 12.29 -8.54 12.96
C GLY A 69 13.81 -8.32 12.99
N THR A 70 14.53 -9.03 13.86
CA THR A 70 16.01 -8.92 13.93
C THR A 70 16.66 -9.34 12.60
N GLY A 71 16.23 -10.44 12.00
CA GLY A 71 16.84 -10.97 10.76
C GLY A 71 16.73 -10.03 9.55
N LEU A 72 15.56 -9.40 9.34
CA LEU A 72 15.37 -8.46 8.23
C LEU A 72 16.16 -7.16 8.44
N ARG A 73 16.22 -6.68 9.69
CA ARG A 73 17.01 -5.50 10.06
C ARG A 73 18.51 -5.75 9.84
N ASP A 74 19.02 -6.88 10.29
CA ASP A 74 20.42 -7.25 10.15
C ASP A 74 20.79 -7.42 8.67
N TRP A 75 19.92 -8.06 7.90
CA TRP A 75 20.08 -8.19 6.46
C TRP A 75 20.11 -6.83 5.76
N MET A 76 19.18 -5.94 6.07
CA MET A 76 19.12 -4.58 5.51
C MET A 76 20.38 -3.78 5.87
N SER A 77 20.87 -3.91 7.11
CA SER A 77 22.10 -3.25 7.56
C SER A 77 23.33 -3.78 6.80
N GLY A 78 23.37 -5.09 6.53
CA GLY A 78 24.39 -5.70 5.68
C GLY A 78 24.32 -5.21 4.24
N LEU A 79 23.10 -5.17 3.67
CA LEU A 79 22.87 -4.72 2.31
C LEU A 79 23.33 -3.27 2.11
N THR A 80 22.96 -2.37 3.04
CA THR A 80 23.31 -0.93 2.99
C THR A 80 24.81 -0.69 3.14
N ARG A 81 25.52 -1.56 3.83
CA ARG A 81 26.98 -1.51 3.96
C ARG A 81 27.67 -1.89 2.65
N ASP A 82 27.15 -2.89 1.97
CA ASP A 82 27.79 -3.49 0.79
C ASP A 82 27.39 -2.76 -0.51
N LEU A 83 26.22 -2.12 -0.54
CA LEU A 83 25.58 -1.61 -1.75
C LEU A 83 25.01 -0.20 -1.54
N PRO A 84 24.95 0.64 -2.58
CA PRO A 84 24.18 1.88 -2.54
C PRO A 84 22.69 1.53 -2.51
N VAL A 85 22.05 1.82 -1.39
CA VAL A 85 20.62 1.64 -1.19
C VAL A 85 19.98 3.00 -0.98
N THR A 86 18.95 3.31 -1.75
CA THR A 86 18.09 4.47 -1.51
C THR A 86 16.84 4.00 -0.81
N ARG A 87 16.55 4.54 0.37
CA ARG A 87 15.34 4.25 1.13
C ARG A 87 14.32 5.35 0.91
N LEU A 88 13.09 4.95 0.58
CA LEU A 88 11.94 5.82 0.47
C LEU A 88 10.91 5.37 1.51
N SER A 89 10.63 6.24 2.49
CA SER A 89 9.53 6.01 3.45
C SER A 89 8.28 6.66 2.92
N LEU A 90 7.21 5.88 2.76
CA LEU A 90 5.91 6.35 2.32
C LEU A 90 5.07 6.70 3.55
N SER A 91 4.62 7.93 3.63
CA SER A 91 3.63 8.37 4.62
C SER A 91 2.21 8.18 4.10
N PRO A 92 1.19 8.21 4.97
CA PRO A 92 -0.19 8.35 4.53
C PRO A 92 -0.36 9.55 3.60
N VAL A 93 -1.33 9.47 2.70
CA VAL A 93 -1.68 10.54 1.76
C VAL A 93 -2.12 11.77 2.56
N GLN A 94 -1.59 12.93 2.21
CA GLN A 94 -1.91 14.16 2.91
C GLN A 94 -3.31 14.67 2.55
N ALA A 95 -3.92 15.47 3.42
CA ALA A 95 -5.23 16.06 3.16
C ALA A 95 -5.27 16.91 1.88
N SER A 96 -4.13 17.53 1.49
CA SER A 96 -3.98 18.23 0.21
C SER A 96 -4.15 17.30 -0.99
N ASP A 97 -3.56 16.10 -0.91
CA ASP A 97 -3.55 15.14 -2.00
C ASP A 97 -4.92 14.48 -2.15
N ILE A 98 -5.59 14.22 -1.00
CA ILE A 98 -7.00 13.76 -1.00
C ILE A 98 -7.91 14.81 -1.61
N ARG A 99 -7.65 16.09 -1.33
CA ARG A 99 -8.39 17.19 -1.97
C ARG A 99 -8.18 17.20 -3.48
N GLU A 100 -6.95 17.03 -3.94
CA GLU A 100 -6.63 16.95 -5.37
C GLU A 100 -7.32 15.76 -6.03
N LEU A 101 -7.35 14.60 -5.35
CA LEU A 101 -8.11 13.43 -5.81
C LEU A 101 -9.59 13.76 -5.95
N VAL A 102 -10.23 14.34 -4.93
CA VAL A 102 -11.65 14.73 -4.99
C VAL A 102 -11.89 15.76 -6.11
N GLN A 103 -11.01 16.76 -6.25
CA GLN A 103 -11.10 17.72 -7.34
C GLN A 103 -11.02 17.07 -8.73
N SER A 104 -10.21 16.02 -8.89
CA SER A 104 -10.15 15.29 -10.16
C SER A 104 -11.47 14.57 -10.51
N LEU A 105 -12.27 14.24 -9.50
CA LEU A 105 -13.59 13.60 -9.68
C LEU A 105 -14.73 14.62 -9.84
N THR A 106 -14.60 15.82 -9.26
CA THR A 106 -15.66 16.83 -9.22
C THR A 106 -15.51 17.91 -10.28
N GLY A 107 -14.32 18.09 -10.84
CA GLY A 107 -13.95 19.27 -11.62
C GLY A 107 -13.44 20.43 -10.75
N GLU A 108 -12.98 21.48 -11.42
CA GLU A 108 -12.40 22.65 -10.74
C GLU A 108 -13.48 23.55 -10.12
N ASN A 109 -13.17 24.13 -8.97
CA ASN A 109 -13.97 25.14 -8.27
C ASN A 109 -15.42 24.73 -7.91
N VAL A 110 -15.60 23.48 -7.50
CA VAL A 110 -16.90 22.97 -7.04
C VAL A 110 -17.03 23.12 -5.52
N ASP A 111 -18.18 23.62 -5.06
CA ASP A 111 -18.49 23.74 -3.64
C ASP A 111 -18.57 22.35 -2.97
N GLY A 112 -18.14 22.26 -1.69
CA GLY A 112 -18.17 21.00 -0.94
C GLY A 112 -16.93 20.09 -1.10
N VAL A 113 -16.04 20.38 -2.03
CA VAL A 113 -14.78 19.62 -2.21
C VAL A 113 -13.97 19.60 -0.92
N ALA A 114 -13.85 20.72 -0.23
CA ALA A 114 -13.10 20.83 1.02
C ALA A 114 -13.69 19.93 2.11
N ASP A 115 -15.02 19.94 2.26
CA ASP A 115 -15.72 19.19 3.29
C ASP A 115 -15.68 17.67 3.00
N LEU A 116 -15.89 17.24 1.75
CA LEU A 116 -15.78 15.84 1.36
C LEU A 116 -14.34 15.31 1.53
N SER A 117 -13.34 16.13 1.18
CA SER A 117 -11.94 15.77 1.37
C SER A 117 -11.58 15.66 2.86
N ALA A 118 -12.08 16.57 3.69
CA ALA A 118 -11.88 16.52 5.13
C ALA A 118 -12.53 15.28 5.74
N TRP A 119 -13.75 14.96 5.32
CA TRP A 119 -14.46 13.75 5.75
C TRP A 119 -13.67 12.48 5.36
N LEU A 120 -13.26 12.35 4.11
CA LEU A 120 -12.45 11.21 3.64
C LEU A 120 -11.14 11.09 4.43
N THR A 121 -10.47 12.20 4.69
CA THR A 121 -9.22 12.22 5.47
C THR A 121 -9.47 11.71 6.88
N ALA A 122 -10.54 12.15 7.53
CA ALA A 122 -10.88 11.75 8.89
C ALA A 122 -11.26 10.26 8.98
N GLU A 123 -12.00 9.74 8.01
CA GLU A 123 -12.41 8.33 7.98
C GLU A 123 -11.26 7.36 7.67
N THR A 124 -10.35 7.77 6.78
CA THR A 124 -9.30 6.87 6.23
C THR A 124 -7.93 7.07 6.88
N ASN A 125 -7.75 8.14 7.67
CA ASN A 125 -6.45 8.61 8.16
C ASN A 125 -5.40 8.73 7.05
N GLY A 126 -5.82 9.02 5.81
CA GLY A 126 -4.94 9.14 4.65
C GLY A 126 -4.32 7.82 4.18
N GLN A 127 -4.83 6.67 4.61
CA GLN A 127 -4.37 5.37 4.11
C GLN A 127 -4.89 5.18 2.68
N PRO A 128 -4.02 5.09 1.64
CA PRO A 128 -4.44 5.07 0.24
C PRO A 128 -5.46 3.98 -0.07
N PHE A 129 -5.23 2.78 0.46
CA PHE A 129 -6.14 1.66 0.31
C PHE A 129 -7.54 1.99 0.83
N PHE A 130 -7.64 2.54 2.05
CA PHE A 130 -8.94 2.88 2.62
C PHE A 130 -9.61 4.05 1.89
N VAL A 131 -8.85 5.01 1.35
CA VAL A 131 -9.41 6.09 0.53
C VAL A 131 -10.12 5.51 -0.70
N VAL A 132 -9.45 4.61 -1.43
CA VAL A 132 -10.00 3.98 -2.63
C VAL A 132 -11.19 3.09 -2.30
N GLU A 133 -11.06 2.23 -1.29
CA GLU A 133 -12.15 1.33 -0.88
C GLU A 133 -13.37 2.09 -0.36
N THR A 134 -13.16 3.19 0.37
CA THR A 134 -14.27 4.03 0.83
C THR A 134 -15.01 4.66 -0.34
N LEU A 135 -14.29 5.21 -1.32
CA LEU A 135 -14.90 5.78 -2.52
C LEU A 135 -15.64 4.71 -3.34
N SER A 136 -15.04 3.52 -3.52
CA SER A 136 -15.70 2.40 -4.23
C SER A 136 -16.97 1.96 -3.49
N ALA A 137 -16.91 1.80 -2.17
CA ALA A 137 -18.08 1.44 -1.39
C ALA A 137 -19.19 2.49 -1.49
N LEU A 138 -18.84 3.77 -1.44
CA LEU A 138 -19.81 4.86 -1.61
C LEU A 138 -20.47 4.84 -2.99
N ASP A 139 -19.72 4.50 -4.04
CA ASP A 139 -20.26 4.37 -5.39
C ASP A 139 -21.21 3.17 -5.50
N ASP A 140 -20.81 2.01 -4.99
CA ASP A 140 -21.64 0.79 -4.97
C ASP A 140 -22.96 0.97 -4.21
N TYR A 141 -22.94 1.76 -3.13
CA TYR A 141 -24.15 2.12 -2.37
C TYR A 141 -24.98 3.24 -3.01
N GLY A 142 -24.53 3.80 -4.14
CA GLY A 142 -25.18 4.94 -4.77
C GLY A 142 -25.14 6.21 -3.91
N ALA A 143 -24.20 6.29 -2.96
CA ALA A 143 -23.98 7.46 -2.11
C ALA A 143 -23.24 8.57 -2.87
N LEU A 144 -22.38 8.20 -3.81
CA LEU A 144 -21.75 9.15 -4.72
C LEU A 144 -22.79 9.66 -5.73
N VAL A 145 -22.97 10.97 -5.79
CA VAL A 145 -23.89 11.59 -6.74
C VAL A 145 -23.13 12.11 -7.94
N TRP A 146 -23.31 11.42 -9.06
CA TRP A 146 -22.71 11.82 -10.33
C TRP A 146 -23.67 12.70 -11.13
N VAL A 147 -23.20 13.81 -11.66
CA VAL A 147 -23.98 14.75 -12.48
C VAL A 147 -23.37 14.87 -13.87
N GLY A 148 -24.23 15.05 -14.88
CA GLY A 148 -23.80 15.04 -16.29
C GLY A 148 -23.92 13.64 -16.91
N GLY A 149 -23.54 13.46 -18.19
CA GLY A 149 -23.41 12.11 -18.73
C GLY A 149 -23.93 11.83 -20.11
N GLU A 150 -24.75 12.71 -20.75
CA GLU A 150 -25.17 12.45 -22.17
C GLU A 150 -24.18 12.98 -23.22
N SER A 151 -23.35 13.97 -22.86
CA SER A 151 -22.37 14.59 -23.78
C SER A 151 -21.02 14.90 -23.14
N ALA A 152 -20.87 14.72 -21.83
CA ALA A 152 -19.62 14.93 -21.08
C ALA A 152 -19.41 13.80 -20.06
N ALA A 153 -18.16 13.57 -19.65
CA ALA A 153 -17.89 12.63 -18.57
C ALA A 153 -18.65 13.04 -17.30
N PRO A 154 -19.26 12.08 -16.56
CA PRO A 154 -19.92 12.38 -15.31
C PRO A 154 -18.93 12.97 -14.31
N VAL A 155 -19.37 13.96 -13.55
CA VAL A 155 -18.59 14.56 -12.48
C VAL A 155 -19.30 14.36 -11.14
N LEU A 156 -18.53 14.22 -10.07
CA LEU A 156 -19.07 14.01 -8.73
C LEU A 156 -19.65 15.33 -8.18
N ASP A 157 -20.84 15.28 -7.57
CA ASP A 157 -21.43 16.36 -6.78
C ASP A 157 -21.10 16.15 -5.30
N PRO A 158 -20.14 16.90 -4.74
CA PRO A 158 -19.69 16.65 -3.37
C PRO A 158 -20.71 17.05 -2.30
N LEU A 159 -21.54 18.07 -2.56
CA LEU A 159 -22.55 18.51 -1.60
C LEU A 159 -23.67 17.48 -1.43
N ARG A 160 -24.21 16.98 -2.54
CA ARG A 160 -25.21 15.91 -2.52
C ARG A 160 -24.66 14.61 -1.96
N THR A 161 -23.41 14.29 -2.29
CA THR A 161 -22.71 13.14 -1.70
C THR A 161 -22.62 13.28 -0.19
N LEU A 162 -22.21 14.43 0.34
CA LEU A 162 -22.16 14.70 1.78
C LEU A 162 -23.55 14.62 2.45
N ASP A 163 -24.59 15.08 1.79
CA ASP A 163 -25.96 14.97 2.33
C ASP A 163 -26.42 13.51 2.37
N ASN A 164 -26.10 12.71 1.37
CA ASN A 164 -26.34 11.27 1.41
C ASN A 164 -25.58 10.61 2.55
N LEU A 165 -24.30 10.95 2.77
CA LEU A 165 -23.48 10.39 3.84
C LEU A 165 -24.06 10.65 5.24
N LYS A 166 -24.71 11.80 5.46
CA LYS A 166 -25.40 12.11 6.73
C LYS A 166 -26.59 11.19 6.99
N SER A 167 -27.20 10.65 5.93
CA SER A 167 -28.37 9.77 6.01
C SER A 167 -28.05 8.28 6.05
N ILE A 168 -26.80 7.91 5.75
CA ILE A 168 -26.35 6.52 5.71
C ILE A 168 -25.84 6.11 7.11
N ASP A 169 -26.35 5.00 7.64
CA ASP A 169 -25.74 4.40 8.84
C ASP A 169 -24.30 3.98 8.50
N PRO A 170 -23.28 4.48 9.23
CA PRO A 170 -21.89 4.07 9.01
C PRO A 170 -21.67 2.56 9.00
N ARG A 171 -22.55 1.80 9.66
CA ARG A 171 -22.52 0.33 9.68
C ARG A 171 -22.92 -0.30 8.35
N SER A 172 -23.68 0.40 7.52
CA SER A 172 -24.07 -0.09 6.20
C SER A 172 -23.02 0.15 5.11
N LEU A 173 -22.08 1.06 5.33
CA LEU A 173 -20.89 1.23 4.48
C LEU A 173 -19.82 0.14 4.72
N ALA A 174 -20.06 -0.67 5.74
CA ALA A 174 -19.10 -1.62 6.28
C ALA A 174 -18.92 -2.97 5.56
N PRO A 175 -19.77 -3.51 4.65
CA PRO A 175 -19.52 -4.86 4.17
C PRO A 175 -18.15 -4.98 3.48
N THR A 176 -17.78 -4.09 2.58
CA THR A 176 -16.55 -4.24 1.79
C THR A 176 -15.29 -3.95 2.64
N ILE A 177 -15.31 -2.89 3.43
CA ILE A 177 -14.22 -2.57 4.37
C ILE A 177 -14.20 -3.60 5.52
N HIS A 178 -15.37 -4.00 5.99
CA HIS A 178 -15.52 -5.00 7.04
C HIS A 178 -15.00 -6.36 6.58
N ASP A 179 -15.34 -6.82 5.38
CA ASP A 179 -14.89 -8.10 4.83
C ASP A 179 -13.38 -8.14 4.61
N VAL A 180 -12.79 -7.02 4.15
CA VAL A 180 -11.32 -6.90 4.03
C VAL A 180 -10.65 -6.91 5.41
N ILE A 181 -11.23 -6.25 6.40
CA ILE A 181 -10.71 -6.29 7.78
C ILE A 181 -10.90 -7.69 8.37
N LEU A 182 -12.07 -8.31 8.22
CA LEU A 182 -12.34 -9.66 8.72
C LEU A 182 -11.40 -10.70 8.11
N SER A 183 -11.17 -10.66 6.80
CA SER A 183 -10.21 -11.56 6.17
C SER A 183 -8.79 -11.43 6.75
N ARG A 184 -8.40 -10.26 7.21
CA ARG A 184 -7.11 -10.04 7.91
C ARG A 184 -7.15 -10.50 9.36
N LEU A 185 -8.30 -10.43 10.02
CA LEU A 185 -8.48 -10.90 11.39
C LEU A 185 -8.39 -12.43 11.50
N GLU A 186 -8.78 -13.16 10.45
CA GLU A 186 -8.65 -14.61 10.38
C GLU A 186 -7.20 -15.11 10.45
N TRP A 187 -6.23 -14.26 10.11
CA TRP A 187 -4.80 -14.57 10.17
C TRP A 187 -4.17 -14.28 11.54
N LEU A 188 -4.93 -13.70 12.48
CA LEU A 188 -4.44 -13.40 13.82
C LEU A 188 -4.44 -14.65 14.69
N SER A 189 -3.41 -14.76 15.56
CA SER A 189 -3.42 -15.76 16.62
C SER A 189 -4.57 -15.50 17.60
N GLN A 190 -5.08 -16.56 18.25
CA GLN A 190 -6.16 -16.41 19.24
C GLN A 190 -5.88 -15.32 20.32
N PRO A 191 -4.67 -15.19 20.88
CA PRO A 191 -4.38 -14.11 21.82
C PRO A 191 -4.47 -12.72 21.19
N ALA A 192 -4.00 -12.57 19.94
CA ALA A 192 -4.07 -11.27 19.24
C ALA A 192 -5.52 -10.89 18.91
N SER A 193 -6.34 -11.84 18.50
CA SER A 193 -7.78 -11.63 18.26
C SER A 193 -8.53 -11.23 19.53
N ALA A 194 -8.21 -11.85 20.67
CA ALA A 194 -8.80 -11.51 21.97
C ALA A 194 -8.43 -10.06 22.41
N ILE A 195 -7.16 -9.66 22.24
CA ILE A 195 -6.71 -8.30 22.53
C ILE A 195 -7.44 -7.29 21.63
N LEU A 196 -7.56 -7.59 20.35
CA LEU A 196 -8.23 -6.71 19.39
C LEU A 196 -9.73 -6.57 19.70
N SER A 197 -10.38 -7.67 20.08
CA SER A 197 -11.79 -7.66 20.51
C SER A 197 -12.00 -6.81 21.75
N ALA A 198 -11.09 -6.89 22.74
CA ALA A 198 -11.11 -6.05 23.91
C ALA A 198 -10.89 -4.57 23.56
N ALA A 199 -9.92 -4.26 22.70
CA ALA A 199 -9.64 -2.90 22.23
C ALA A 199 -10.82 -2.30 21.45
N ALA A 200 -11.52 -3.12 20.65
CA ALA A 200 -12.70 -2.68 19.91
C ALA A 200 -13.87 -2.27 20.81
N VAL A 201 -13.99 -2.87 22.00
CA VAL A 201 -15.00 -2.50 23.02
C VAL A 201 -14.63 -1.19 23.71
N ILE A 202 -13.35 -0.91 23.90
CA ILE A 202 -12.85 0.31 24.56
C ILE A 202 -12.92 1.52 23.60
N GLY A 203 -12.86 1.29 22.28
CA GLY A 203 -13.01 2.33 21.26
C GLY A 203 -11.71 3.07 20.91
N ARG A 204 -11.84 4.15 20.11
CA ARG A 204 -10.72 4.90 19.52
C ARG A 204 -9.79 5.64 20.52
N ASN A 205 -10.10 5.67 21.79
CA ASN A 205 -9.40 6.46 22.81
C ASN A 205 -8.72 5.59 23.88
N CYS A 206 -8.05 4.53 23.47
CA CYS A 206 -7.20 3.75 24.37
C CYS A 206 -5.74 4.22 24.30
#